data_ce9a03cad74005e54bcdbd1371f42ddd
#
_entry.id   ce9a03cad74005e54bcdbd1371f42ddd
#
_cell.length_a   1.000
_cell.length_b   1.000
_cell.length_c   1.000
_cell.angle_alpha   90.00
_cell.angle_beta   90.00
_cell.angle_gamma   90.00
#
_symmetry.space_group_name_H-M   'P 1'
#
loop_
_entity.id
_entity.type
_entity.pdbx_description
1 polymer ?
#
loop_
_entity_poly.entity_id
_entity_poly.type
_entity_poly.pdbx_seq_one_letter_code
_entity_poly.pdbx_strand_id
1 'polypeptide(L)'
;MKRVYVAGPYSADNVLDVLRNIGRGEKMCADLFALGFAPFCPWHDKDYIINNPNGDYTVDDFYKYSLAWLEVSDAVLLVEGWESSKGTLAGIERSKELGIPVFYNIYELLAWSKEG
;
A
#
# COMPACT_ATOMS: atom_id res chain seq x y z
N MET A 1 -10.30 11.98 -9.51
CA MET A 1 -9.43 11.67 -8.37
C MET A 1 -8.55 10.48 -8.72
N LYS A 2 -7.25 10.66 -8.66
CA LYS A 2 -6.30 9.57 -8.97
C LYS A 2 -6.23 8.57 -7.83
N ARG A 3 -6.23 7.28 -8.18
CA ARG A 3 -6.12 6.16 -7.23
C ARG A 3 -4.66 5.83 -7.03
N VAL A 4 -4.20 5.88 -5.78
CA VAL A 4 -2.80 5.61 -5.43
C VAL A 4 -2.73 4.40 -4.49
N TYR A 5 -2.07 3.35 -4.94
CA TYR A 5 -1.78 2.19 -4.10
C TYR A 5 -0.56 2.52 -3.25
N VAL A 6 -0.71 2.51 -1.93
CA VAL A 6 0.38 2.81 -1.01
C VAL A 6 1.00 1.49 -0.56
N ALA A 7 2.30 1.33 -0.75
CA ALA A 7 3.00 0.08 -0.50
C ALA A 7 4.19 0.28 0.44
N GLY A 8 4.29 -0.57 1.44
CA GLY A 8 5.38 -0.49 2.41
C GLY A 8 5.38 -1.66 3.38
N PRO A 9 6.28 -1.65 4.36
CA PRO A 9 6.42 -2.75 5.30
C PRO A 9 5.19 -2.89 6.20
N TYR A 10 4.80 -4.14 6.48
CA TYR A 10 3.71 -4.48 7.36
C TYR A 10 4.23 -5.41 8.46
N SER A 11 4.66 -6.61 8.08
CA SER A 11 5.18 -7.63 9.01
C SER A 11 6.53 -7.22 9.60
N ALA A 12 6.78 -7.64 10.83
CA ALA A 12 8.05 -7.42 11.52
C ALA A 12 8.24 -8.53 12.56
N ASP A 13 9.43 -8.58 13.18
CA ASP A 13 9.78 -9.62 14.15
C ASP A 13 9.07 -9.47 15.49
N ASN A 14 8.50 -8.31 15.76
CA ASN A 14 7.79 -8.03 17.01
C ASN A 14 6.57 -7.16 16.75
N VAL A 15 5.63 -7.17 17.69
CA VAL A 15 4.37 -6.47 17.55
C VAL A 15 4.53 -4.95 17.52
N LEU A 16 5.50 -4.41 18.23
CA LEU A 16 5.71 -2.95 18.25
C LEU A 16 6.11 -2.43 16.88
N ASP A 17 6.98 -3.13 16.19
CA ASP A 17 7.40 -2.73 14.84
C ASP A 17 6.28 -2.94 13.81
N VAL A 18 5.44 -3.96 13.99
CA VAL A 18 4.24 -4.12 13.16
C VAL A 18 3.33 -2.90 13.32
N LEU A 19 3.08 -2.47 14.55
CA LEU A 19 2.24 -1.30 14.82
C LEU A 19 2.84 -0.01 14.24
N ARG A 20 4.16 0.15 14.33
CA ARG A 20 4.85 1.30 13.72
C ARG A 20 4.72 1.29 12.20
N ASN A 21 4.85 0.13 11.58
CA ASN A 21 4.66 -0.01 10.13
C ASN A 21 3.24 0.38 9.71
N ILE A 22 2.25 -0.11 10.44
CA ILE A 22 0.84 0.24 10.22
C ILE A 22 0.66 1.76 10.33
N GLY A 23 1.20 2.36 11.39
CA GLY A 23 1.09 3.80 11.63
C GLY A 23 1.68 4.64 10.50
N ARG A 24 2.85 4.26 9.99
CA ARG A 24 3.49 4.98 8.87
C ARG A 24 2.66 4.88 7.60
N GLY A 25 2.13 3.69 7.32
CA GLY A 25 1.31 3.47 6.14
C GLY A 25 0.00 4.24 6.19
N GLU A 26 -0.68 4.17 7.32
CA GLU A 26 -1.94 4.90 7.52
C GLU A 26 -1.74 6.41 7.49
N LYS A 27 -0.63 6.90 8.04
CA LYS A 27 -0.27 8.33 8.00
C LYS A 27 -0.08 8.80 6.55
N MET A 28 0.65 8.03 5.76
CA MET A 28 0.86 8.36 4.34
C MET A 28 -0.47 8.41 3.59
N CYS A 29 -1.36 7.46 3.84
CA CYS A 29 -2.67 7.43 3.21
C CYS A 29 -3.51 8.65 3.63
N ALA A 30 -3.46 9.04 4.90
CA ALA A 30 -4.16 10.22 5.38
C ALA A 30 -3.64 11.50 4.70
N ASP A 31 -2.32 11.61 4.53
CA ASP A 31 -1.71 12.74 3.84
C ASP A 31 -2.16 12.81 2.36
N LEU A 32 -2.19 11.66 1.69
CA LEU A 32 -2.64 11.60 0.30
C LEU A 32 -4.12 11.97 0.16
N PHE A 33 -4.96 11.52 1.08
CA PHE A 33 -6.37 11.90 1.07
C PHE A 33 -6.53 13.41 1.20
N ALA A 34 -5.77 14.02 2.10
CA ALA A 34 -5.79 15.48 2.29
C ALA A 34 -5.32 16.24 1.05
N LEU A 35 -4.45 15.63 0.24
CA LEU A 35 -3.94 16.23 -1.00
C LEU A 35 -4.82 15.98 -2.22
N GLY A 36 -5.95 15.29 -2.06
CA GLY A 36 -6.91 15.08 -3.13
C GLY A 36 -6.76 13.77 -3.91
N PHE A 37 -6.01 12.82 -3.38
CA PHE A 37 -5.89 11.48 -3.97
C PHE A 37 -6.88 10.50 -3.34
N ALA A 38 -7.09 9.37 -4.00
CA ALA A 38 -7.84 8.23 -3.45
C ALA A 38 -6.82 7.14 -3.06
N PRO A 39 -6.30 7.14 -1.82
CA PRO A 39 -5.30 6.15 -1.42
C PRO A 39 -5.93 4.79 -1.11
N PHE A 40 -5.28 3.73 -1.58
CA PHE A 40 -5.56 2.39 -1.08
C PHE A 40 -4.56 2.08 0.03
N CYS A 41 -5.07 1.68 1.19
CA CYS A 41 -4.29 1.44 2.41
C CYS A 41 -4.29 -0.05 2.75
N PRO A 42 -3.27 -0.82 2.32
CA PRO A 42 -3.21 -2.26 2.62
C PRO A 42 -3.28 -2.59 4.11
N TRP A 43 -2.81 -1.67 4.95
CA TRP A 43 -2.80 -1.86 6.41
C TRP A 43 -4.20 -1.91 7.03
N HIS A 44 -5.23 -1.46 6.31
CA HIS A 44 -6.62 -1.55 6.78
C HIS A 44 -7.18 -2.97 6.68
N ASP A 45 -6.49 -3.88 6.02
CA ASP A 45 -6.94 -5.27 5.89
C ASP A 45 -7.03 -6.00 7.24
N LYS A 46 -6.29 -5.53 8.25
CA LYS A 46 -6.38 -6.05 9.62
C LYS A 46 -7.81 -6.01 10.18
N ASP A 47 -8.60 -5.05 9.72
CA ASP A 47 -9.97 -4.88 10.19
C ASP A 47 -10.87 -6.03 9.74
N TYR A 48 -10.53 -6.72 8.68
CA TYR A 48 -11.27 -7.90 8.25
C TYR A 48 -11.12 -9.05 9.25
N ILE A 49 -9.92 -9.22 9.80
CA ILE A 49 -9.66 -10.23 10.85
C ILE A 49 -10.36 -9.80 12.15
N ILE A 50 -10.25 -8.54 12.52
CA ILE A 50 -10.84 -8.01 13.75
C ILE A 50 -12.36 -8.16 13.72
N ASN A 51 -12.98 -7.88 12.58
CA ASN A 51 -14.44 -7.91 12.45
C ASN A 51 -15.00 -9.29 12.11
N ASN A 52 -14.16 -10.23 11.67
CA ASN A 52 -14.56 -11.61 11.39
C ASN A 52 -13.46 -12.57 11.85
N PRO A 53 -13.24 -12.70 13.18
CA PRO A 53 -12.10 -13.43 13.73
C PRO A 53 -12.13 -14.93 13.50
N ASN A 54 -13.29 -15.49 13.14
CA ASN A 54 -13.45 -16.92 12.90
C ASN A 54 -13.19 -17.31 11.43
N GLY A 55 -12.79 -16.35 10.60
CA GLY A 55 -12.45 -16.62 9.20
C GLY A 55 -11.14 -17.39 9.09
N ASP A 56 -11.02 -18.18 8.02
CA ASP A 56 -9.82 -18.97 7.74
C ASP A 56 -8.94 -18.22 6.75
N TYR A 57 -8.12 -17.32 7.28
CA TYR A 57 -7.31 -16.41 6.47
C TYR A 57 -5.87 -16.89 6.35
N THR A 58 -5.27 -16.69 5.17
CA THR A 58 -3.85 -16.90 4.93
C THR A 58 -3.21 -15.59 4.47
N VAL A 59 -1.88 -15.50 4.57
CA VAL A 59 -1.13 -14.35 4.04
C VAL A 59 -1.38 -14.21 2.53
N ASP A 60 -1.50 -15.33 1.83
CA ASP A 60 -1.76 -15.33 0.39
C ASP A 60 -3.11 -14.67 0.04
N ASP A 61 -4.14 -14.87 0.87
CA ASP A 61 -5.44 -14.22 0.68
C ASP A 61 -5.31 -12.71 0.71
N PHE A 62 -4.51 -12.16 1.62
CA PHE A 62 -4.28 -10.73 1.73
C PHE A 62 -3.46 -10.19 0.54
N TYR A 63 -2.49 -10.96 0.05
CA TYR A 63 -1.73 -10.59 -1.14
C TYR A 63 -2.64 -10.52 -2.37
N LYS A 64 -3.49 -11.50 -2.56
CA LYS A 64 -4.47 -11.52 -3.67
C LYS A 64 -5.42 -10.33 -3.59
N TYR A 65 -5.91 -10.03 -2.39
CA TYR A 65 -6.78 -8.88 -2.16
C TYR A 65 -6.06 -7.58 -2.53
N SER A 66 -4.85 -7.38 -2.04
CA SER A 66 -4.08 -6.16 -2.31
C SER A 66 -3.76 -6.02 -3.79
N LEU A 67 -3.36 -7.10 -4.45
CA LEU A 67 -3.06 -7.08 -5.89
C LEU A 67 -4.29 -6.74 -6.74
N ALA A 68 -5.48 -7.19 -6.31
CA ALA A 68 -6.72 -6.84 -7.00
C ALA A 68 -6.96 -5.34 -7.01
N TRP A 69 -6.64 -4.64 -5.90
CA TRP A 69 -6.74 -3.18 -5.85
C TRP A 69 -5.60 -2.49 -6.58
N LEU A 70 -4.39 -3.05 -6.55
CA LEU A 70 -3.26 -2.53 -7.31
C LEU A 70 -3.58 -2.47 -8.80
N GLU A 71 -4.21 -3.50 -9.32
CA GLU A 71 -4.49 -3.62 -10.76
C GLU A 71 -5.39 -2.51 -11.31
N VAL A 72 -6.16 -1.84 -10.46
CA VAL A 72 -7.02 -0.72 -10.86
C VAL A 72 -6.48 0.63 -10.39
N SER A 73 -5.29 0.68 -9.84
CA SER A 73 -4.67 1.92 -9.37
C SER A 73 -3.96 2.66 -10.50
N ASP A 74 -3.90 3.97 -10.37
CA ASP A 74 -3.23 4.83 -11.35
C ASP A 74 -1.73 4.95 -11.09
N ALA A 75 -1.32 4.79 -9.84
CA ALA A 75 0.07 4.91 -9.41
C ALA A 75 0.32 4.14 -8.13
N VAL A 76 1.59 3.90 -7.83
CA VAL A 76 2.05 3.31 -6.57
C VAL A 76 2.97 4.30 -5.87
N LEU A 77 2.77 4.50 -4.57
CA LEU A 77 3.67 5.27 -3.71
C LEU A 77 4.28 4.36 -2.66
N LEU A 78 5.60 4.37 -2.59
CA LEU A 78 6.35 3.55 -1.64
C LEU A 78 6.54 4.29 -0.31
N VAL A 79 6.42 3.55 0.79
CA VAL A 79 6.67 4.03 2.15
C VAL A 79 8.04 3.56 2.59
N GLU A 80 8.72 4.38 3.40
CA GLU A 80 10.04 4.06 3.94
C GLU A 80 10.10 2.64 4.52
N GLY A 81 11.17 1.91 4.18
CA GLY A 81 11.34 0.51 4.59
C GLY A 81 10.78 -0.50 3.59
N TRP A 82 10.29 -0.05 2.45
CA TRP A 82 9.67 -0.90 1.43
C TRP A 82 10.59 -2.01 0.91
N GLU A 83 11.92 -1.78 0.92
CA GLU A 83 12.91 -2.71 0.38
C GLU A 83 12.92 -4.06 1.09
N SER A 84 12.51 -4.08 2.36
CA SER A 84 12.48 -5.31 3.15
C SER A 84 11.11 -6.04 3.10
N SER A 85 10.13 -5.47 2.41
CA SER A 85 8.78 -6.03 2.35
C SER A 85 8.58 -6.90 1.10
N LYS A 86 8.41 -8.20 1.29
CA LYS A 86 8.15 -9.14 0.19
C LYS A 86 6.88 -8.79 -0.57
N GLY A 87 5.83 -8.41 0.13
CA GLY A 87 4.57 -8.00 -0.49
C GLY A 87 4.73 -6.75 -1.33
N THR A 88 5.50 -5.78 -0.85
CA THR A 88 5.79 -4.55 -1.61
C THR A 88 6.59 -4.86 -2.87
N LEU A 89 7.62 -5.71 -2.76
CA LEU A 89 8.44 -6.08 -3.92
C LEU A 89 7.61 -6.79 -4.98
N ALA A 90 6.71 -7.68 -4.58
CA ALA A 90 5.77 -8.33 -5.49
C ALA A 90 4.84 -7.32 -6.17
N GLY A 91 4.36 -6.34 -5.43
CA GLY A 91 3.54 -5.25 -5.96
C GLY A 91 4.28 -4.40 -6.99
N ILE A 92 5.56 -4.11 -6.75
CA ILE A 92 6.39 -3.37 -7.71
C ILE A 92 6.52 -4.15 -9.02
N GLU A 93 6.80 -5.45 -8.95
CA GLU A 93 6.89 -6.31 -10.13
C GLU A 93 5.58 -6.32 -10.91
N ARG A 94 4.45 -6.47 -10.22
CA ARG A 94 3.14 -6.44 -10.86
C ARG A 94 2.85 -5.09 -11.51
N SER A 95 3.26 -4.01 -10.84
CA SER A 95 3.11 -2.64 -11.38
C SER A 95 3.85 -2.48 -12.70
N LYS A 96 5.07 -3.01 -12.80
CA LYS A 96 5.87 -2.97 -14.03
C LYS A 96 5.17 -3.72 -15.15
N GLU A 97 4.63 -4.90 -14.86
CA GLU A 97 3.89 -5.70 -15.84
C GLU A 97 2.68 -4.95 -16.39
N LEU A 98 2.00 -4.18 -15.55
CA LEU A 98 0.79 -3.44 -15.90
C LEU A 98 1.05 -2.03 -16.43
N GLY A 99 2.30 -1.57 -16.40
CA GLY A 99 2.64 -0.21 -16.81
C GLY A 99 2.20 0.86 -15.82
N ILE A 100 2.02 0.50 -14.55
CA ILE A 100 1.62 1.44 -13.50
C ILE A 100 2.89 2.09 -12.95
N PRO A 101 2.98 3.44 -12.93
CA PRO A 101 4.18 4.12 -12.43
C PRO A 101 4.34 3.94 -10.92
N VAL A 102 5.59 3.78 -10.48
CA VAL A 102 5.96 3.59 -9.08
C VAL A 102 6.80 4.80 -8.65
N PHE A 103 6.40 5.45 -7.58
CA PHE A 103 7.07 6.63 -7.04
C PHE A 103 7.66 6.32 -5.67
N TYR A 104 8.86 6.86 -5.44
CA TYR A 104 9.64 6.57 -4.24
C TYR A 104 9.40 7.59 -3.12
N ASN A 105 8.78 8.71 -3.45
CA ASN A 105 8.42 9.74 -2.47
C ASN A 105 7.24 10.57 -2.97
N ILE A 106 6.65 11.32 -2.04
CA ILE A 106 5.44 12.09 -2.32
C ILE A 106 5.69 13.22 -3.33
N TYR A 107 6.90 13.75 -3.38
CA TYR A 107 7.23 14.86 -4.30
C TYR A 107 7.21 14.39 -5.75
N GLU A 108 7.73 13.20 -6.02
CA GLU A 108 7.67 12.60 -7.35
C GLU A 108 6.22 12.35 -7.78
N LEU A 109 5.40 11.83 -6.86
CA LEU A 109 3.98 11.59 -7.12
C LEU A 109 3.24 12.89 -7.43
N LEU A 110 3.49 13.93 -6.64
CA LEU A 110 2.86 15.24 -6.86
C LEU A 110 3.25 15.84 -8.21
N ALA A 111 4.52 15.77 -8.59
CA ALA A 111 4.99 16.24 -9.88
C ALA A 111 4.28 15.53 -11.04
N TRP A 112 4.19 14.19 -10.94
CA TRP A 112 3.50 13.39 -11.94
C TRP A 112 2.01 13.75 -12.04
N SER A 113 1.35 13.96 -10.92
CA SER A 113 -0.07 14.25 -10.90
C SER A 113 -0.44 15.59 -11.57
N LYS A 114 0.51 16.52 -11.61
CA LYS A 114 0.33 17.84 -12.25
C LYS A 114 0.51 17.80 -13.76
N GLU A 115 1.18 16.78 -14.28
CA GLU A 115 1.46 16.64 -15.72
C GLU A 115 0.24 16.13 -16.50
N GLY A 116 -0.66 15.48 -15.81
CA GLY A 116 -1.80 14.86 -16.45
C GLY A 116 -3.11 15.45 -16.07
#